data_a23e3c56c58805fe5822c3d0088dd1ab
#
_entry.id   a23e3c56c58805fe5822c3d0088dd1ab
#
_cell.length_a   1.000
_cell.length_b   1.000
_cell.length_c   1.000
_cell.angle_alpha   90.00
_cell.angle_beta   90.00
_cell.angle_gamma   90.00
#
_symmetry.space_group_name_H-M   'P 1'
#
loop_
_entity.id
_entity.type
_entity.pdbx_description
1 polymer ?
#
loop_
_entity_poly.entity_id
_entity_poly.type
_entity_poly.pdbx_seq_one_letter_code
_entity_poly.pdbx_strand_id
1 'polypeptide(L)'
;MGAGVGRMREVCGTVSAMAMLSGLKMGNTDPADEEAKTRSYEMVRKMSDAFRERRGSIICRELLGMSAGMQREESAKPSARTAEYYASRPCSHLVAEAAGIVEEMLLEMEE
;
A
#
# COMPACT_ATOMS: atom_id res chain seq x y z
N MET A 1 -5.69 8.00 3.19
CA MET A 1 -5.27 6.79 2.45
C MET A 1 -6.25 5.61 2.64
N GLY A 2 -6.96 5.60 3.73
CA GLY A 2 -7.85 4.48 4.06
C GLY A 2 -8.91 4.20 3.01
N ALA A 3 -9.36 2.94 2.98
CA ALA A 3 -10.39 2.44 2.08
C ALA A 3 -10.08 2.69 0.60
N GLY A 4 -8.79 2.52 0.24
CA GLY A 4 -8.34 2.68 -1.13
C GLY A 4 -8.44 4.12 -1.61
N VAL A 5 -7.96 5.03 -0.78
CA VAL A 5 -7.98 6.48 -0.97
C VAL A 5 -9.43 7.02 -0.90
N GLY A 6 -9.85 7.35 0.31
CA GLY A 6 -11.16 7.98 0.53
C GLY A 6 -12.36 7.16 0.05
N ARG A 7 -12.32 5.86 0.21
CA ARG A 7 -13.36 4.90 -0.22
C ARG A 7 -13.55 4.81 -1.73
N MET A 8 -12.59 5.30 -2.50
CA MET A 8 -12.61 5.11 -3.95
C MET A 8 -12.19 3.70 -4.36
N ARG A 9 -11.69 2.90 -3.42
CA ARG A 9 -11.25 1.51 -3.64
C ARG A 9 -10.14 1.39 -4.68
N GLU A 10 -9.30 2.42 -4.75
CA GLU A 10 -8.09 2.42 -5.58
C GLU A 10 -6.93 1.77 -4.83
N VAL A 11 -5.74 2.35 -4.86
CA VAL A 11 -4.56 1.74 -4.23
C VAL A 11 -4.81 1.48 -2.74
N CYS A 12 -4.46 0.27 -2.28
CA CYS A 12 -4.56 -0.09 -0.87
C CYS A 12 -3.71 0.85 -0.01
N GLY A 13 -4.30 1.36 1.08
CA GLY A 13 -3.60 2.24 2.02
C GLY A 13 -2.33 1.62 2.60
N THR A 14 -2.31 0.30 2.73
CA THR A 14 -1.15 -0.44 3.17
C THR A 14 0.03 -0.27 2.21
N VAL A 15 -0.24 -0.30 0.90
CA VAL A 15 0.77 -0.08 -0.14
C VAL A 15 1.21 1.38 -0.13
N SER A 16 0.28 2.32 0.03
CA SER A 16 0.61 3.74 0.16
C SER A 16 1.52 3.99 1.36
N ALA A 17 1.27 3.31 2.48
CA ALA A 17 2.11 3.41 3.67
C ALA A 17 3.53 2.93 3.40
N MET A 18 3.69 1.83 2.67
CA MET A 18 5.02 1.35 2.26
C MET A 18 5.75 2.40 1.42
N ALA A 19 5.04 3.05 0.50
CA ALA A 19 5.61 4.11 -0.32
C ALA A 19 6.08 5.30 0.54
N MET A 20 5.29 5.67 1.55
CA MET A 20 5.67 6.74 2.48
C MET A 20 6.91 6.38 3.29
N LEU A 21 6.99 5.15 3.78
CA LEU A 21 8.16 4.69 4.53
C LEU A 21 9.42 4.66 3.66
N SER A 22 9.26 4.26 2.39
CA SER A 22 10.35 4.33 1.43
C SER A 22 10.84 5.76 1.25
N GLY A 23 9.93 6.72 1.17
CA GLY A 23 10.26 8.14 1.05
C GLY A 23 11.02 8.66 2.27
N LEU A 24 10.63 8.23 3.47
CA LEU A 24 11.34 8.60 4.70
C LEU A 24 12.77 8.08 4.73
N LYS A 25 13.00 6.89 4.18
CA LYS A 25 14.33 6.26 4.20
C LYS A 25 15.22 6.72 3.04
N MET A 26 14.65 6.85 1.84
CA MET A 26 15.40 7.05 0.61
C MET A 26 15.03 8.31 -0.19
N GLY A 27 14.03 9.06 0.29
CA GLY A 27 13.62 10.27 -0.40
C GLY A 27 14.71 11.32 -0.41
N ASN A 28 14.69 12.17 -1.41
CA ASN A 28 15.64 13.26 -1.53
C ASN A 28 14.94 14.61 -1.36
N THR A 29 15.73 15.63 -1.00
CA THR A 29 15.24 17.00 -0.85
C THR A 29 15.65 17.90 -2.01
N ASP A 30 16.47 17.37 -2.92
CA ASP A 30 16.93 18.10 -4.11
C ASP A 30 16.19 17.60 -5.34
N PRO A 31 15.27 18.42 -5.91
CA PRO A 31 14.50 17.98 -7.07
C PRO A 31 15.34 17.79 -8.34
N ALA A 32 16.57 18.27 -8.35
CA ALA A 32 17.49 18.09 -9.48
C ALA A 32 18.30 16.79 -9.41
N ASP A 33 18.24 16.07 -8.26
CA ASP A 33 18.97 14.82 -8.10
C ASP A 33 18.17 13.66 -8.70
N GLU A 34 18.40 13.37 -9.96
CA GLU A 34 17.71 12.32 -10.70
C GLU A 34 18.07 10.91 -10.19
N GLU A 35 19.31 10.69 -9.75
CA GLU A 35 19.72 9.40 -9.22
C GLU A 35 18.96 9.04 -7.95
N ALA A 36 18.86 9.98 -7.01
CA ALA A 36 18.12 9.77 -5.77
C ALA A 36 16.65 9.52 -6.06
N LYS A 37 16.07 10.28 -6.99
CA LYS A 37 14.69 10.11 -7.41
C LYS A 37 14.45 8.72 -8.02
N THR A 38 15.35 8.29 -8.90
CA THR A 38 15.27 6.98 -9.53
C THR A 38 15.32 5.86 -8.48
N ARG A 39 16.24 5.94 -7.52
CA ARG A 39 16.34 4.95 -6.44
C ARG A 39 15.06 4.89 -5.60
N SER A 40 14.48 6.05 -5.31
CA SER A 40 13.25 6.14 -4.54
C SER A 40 12.09 5.47 -5.29
N TYR A 41 11.96 5.75 -6.57
CA TYR A 41 10.91 5.15 -7.40
C TYR A 41 11.09 3.64 -7.54
N GLU A 42 12.33 3.19 -7.73
CA GLU A 42 12.63 1.77 -7.83
C GLU A 42 12.27 1.02 -6.54
N MET A 43 12.54 1.62 -5.38
CA MET A 43 12.19 1.01 -4.10
C MET A 43 10.67 0.87 -3.94
N VAL A 44 9.90 1.91 -4.30
CA VAL A 44 8.44 1.84 -4.24
C VAL A 44 7.91 0.74 -5.17
N ARG A 45 8.46 0.66 -6.38
CA ARG A 45 8.07 -0.38 -7.34
C ARG A 45 8.41 -1.78 -6.84
N LYS A 46 9.58 -1.95 -6.24
CA LYS A 46 10.02 -3.23 -5.68
C LYS A 46 9.10 -3.69 -4.56
N MET A 47 8.75 -2.79 -3.64
CA MET A 47 7.82 -3.10 -2.55
C MET A 47 6.43 -3.42 -3.08
N SER A 48 5.93 -2.65 -4.04
CA SER A 48 4.62 -2.85 -4.64
C SER A 48 4.55 -4.17 -5.40
N ASP A 49 5.59 -4.52 -6.14
CA ASP A 49 5.66 -5.77 -6.88
C ASP A 49 5.70 -6.97 -5.93
N ALA A 50 6.46 -6.87 -4.84
CA ALA A 50 6.51 -7.92 -3.82
C ALA A 50 5.13 -8.13 -3.18
N PHE A 51 4.43 -7.05 -2.88
CA PHE A 51 3.08 -7.12 -2.32
C PHE A 51 2.10 -7.75 -3.32
N ARG A 52 2.16 -7.31 -4.56
CA ARG A 52 1.31 -7.86 -5.63
C ARG A 52 1.55 -9.35 -5.83
N GLU A 53 2.80 -9.78 -5.81
CA GLU A 53 3.17 -11.17 -5.95
C GLU A 53 2.60 -12.03 -4.81
N ARG A 54 2.62 -11.53 -3.59
CA ARG A 54 2.15 -12.25 -2.42
C ARG A 54 0.62 -12.19 -2.25
N ARG A 55 -0.03 -11.12 -2.70
CA ARG A 55 -1.46 -10.88 -2.47
C ARG A 55 -2.29 -10.75 -3.75
N GLY A 56 -1.66 -10.76 -4.90
CA GLY A 56 -2.34 -10.74 -6.19
C GLY A 56 -2.64 -9.35 -6.75
N SER A 57 -2.65 -8.31 -5.92
CA SER A 57 -2.95 -6.95 -6.36
C SER A 57 -2.47 -5.92 -5.35
N ILE A 58 -2.39 -4.67 -5.77
CA ILE A 58 -2.17 -3.51 -4.89
C ILE A 58 -3.43 -2.64 -4.80
N ILE A 59 -4.50 -3.04 -5.47
CA ILE A 59 -5.72 -2.25 -5.58
C ILE A 59 -6.76 -2.73 -4.57
N CYS A 60 -7.31 -1.80 -3.79
CA CYS A 60 -8.24 -2.11 -2.72
C CYS A 60 -9.42 -2.97 -3.17
N ARG A 61 -10.13 -2.58 -4.24
CA ARG A 61 -11.29 -3.34 -4.71
C ARG A 61 -10.95 -4.77 -5.12
N GLU A 62 -9.78 -4.97 -5.70
CA GLU A 62 -9.33 -6.31 -6.10
C GLU A 62 -8.96 -7.16 -4.90
N LEU A 63 -8.28 -6.56 -3.92
CA LEU A 63 -7.88 -7.25 -2.69
C LEU A 63 -9.09 -7.65 -1.85
N LEU A 64 -10.17 -6.86 -1.89
CA LEU A 64 -11.41 -7.18 -1.20
C LEU A 64 -12.33 -8.11 -2.01
N GLY A 65 -11.92 -8.49 -3.22
CA GLY A 65 -12.72 -9.35 -4.09
C GLY A 65 -13.93 -8.66 -4.72
N MET A 66 -13.90 -7.34 -4.81
CA MET A 66 -14.96 -6.57 -5.43
C MET A 66 -14.92 -6.72 -6.94
N SER A 67 -16.09 -6.69 -7.59
CA SER A 67 -16.15 -6.77 -9.04
C SER A 67 -15.52 -5.53 -9.69
N ALA A 68 -15.07 -5.69 -10.93
CA ALA A 68 -14.42 -4.61 -11.67
C ALA A 68 -15.33 -3.38 -11.87
N GLY A 69 -16.66 -3.57 -11.78
CA GLY A 69 -17.62 -2.46 -11.90
C GLY A 69 -17.74 -1.63 -10.63
N MET A 70 -17.26 -2.12 -9.51
CA MET A 70 -17.30 -1.41 -8.23
C MET A 70 -16.06 -0.55 -8.09
N GLN A 71 -16.15 0.67 -8.61
CA GLN A 71 -14.98 1.54 -8.64
C GLN A 71 -14.88 2.46 -7.42
N ARG A 72 -16.02 2.85 -6.86
CA ARG A 72 -16.02 3.90 -5.85
C ARG A 72 -17.28 3.79 -4.99
N GLU A 73 -17.13 3.99 -3.70
CA GLU A 73 -18.28 4.14 -2.81
C GLU A 73 -18.98 5.47 -3.11
N GLU A 74 -20.30 5.46 -3.11
CA GLU A 74 -21.09 6.69 -3.35
C GLU A 74 -20.88 7.72 -2.24
N SER A 75 -20.68 7.25 -1.01
CA SER A 75 -20.50 8.09 0.14
C SER A 75 -19.08 8.05 0.66
N ALA A 76 -18.51 9.21 0.94
CA ALA A 76 -17.19 9.31 1.57
C ALA A 76 -17.26 9.06 3.08
N LYS A 77 -18.47 8.91 3.65
CA LYS A 77 -18.64 8.67 5.08
C LYS A 77 -18.14 7.27 5.46
N PRO A 78 -17.18 7.15 6.39
CA PRO A 78 -16.66 5.84 6.78
C PRO A 78 -17.73 4.98 7.43
N SER A 79 -17.62 3.67 7.18
CA SER A 79 -18.42 2.67 7.89
C SER A 79 -17.88 2.49 9.31
N ALA A 80 -18.73 2.02 10.23
CA ALA A 80 -18.28 1.74 11.59
C ALA A 80 -17.17 0.67 11.59
N ARG A 81 -16.09 0.95 12.32
CA ARG A 81 -14.94 0.05 12.43
C ARG A 81 -15.14 -0.92 13.59
N THR A 82 -16.03 -1.89 13.39
CA THR A 82 -16.35 -2.91 14.39
C THR A 82 -15.48 -4.16 14.18
N ALA A 83 -15.50 -5.05 15.17
CA ALA A 83 -14.83 -6.34 15.04
C ALA A 83 -15.36 -7.15 13.85
N GLU A 84 -16.66 -7.06 13.59
CA GLU A 84 -17.29 -7.73 12.45
C GLU A 84 -16.79 -7.17 11.12
N TYR A 85 -16.63 -5.85 11.03
CA TYR A 85 -16.08 -5.19 9.85
C TYR A 85 -14.70 -5.75 9.51
N TYR A 86 -13.81 -5.84 10.50
CA TYR A 86 -12.44 -6.32 10.27
C TYR A 86 -12.40 -7.83 10.02
N ALA A 87 -13.28 -8.59 10.66
CA ALA A 87 -13.33 -10.04 10.48
C ALA A 87 -13.73 -10.43 9.05
N SER A 88 -14.54 -9.60 8.38
CA SER A 88 -14.99 -9.86 7.01
C SER A 88 -14.01 -9.38 5.95
N ARG A 89 -12.89 -8.75 6.35
CA ARG A 89 -11.93 -8.14 5.42
C ARG A 89 -10.51 -8.62 5.70
N PRO A 90 -9.68 -8.77 4.67
CA PRO A 90 -8.29 -9.21 4.84
C PRO A 90 -7.32 -8.09 5.26
N CYS A 91 -7.82 -6.90 5.59
CA CYS A 91 -6.99 -5.72 5.82
C CYS A 91 -5.88 -5.92 6.87
N SER A 92 -6.18 -6.58 8.00
CA SER A 92 -5.17 -6.82 9.03
C SER A 92 -4.04 -7.73 8.53
N HIS A 93 -4.37 -8.73 7.70
CA HIS A 93 -3.37 -9.60 7.10
C HIS A 93 -2.53 -8.87 6.06
N LEU A 94 -3.16 -7.94 5.33
CA LEU A 94 -2.45 -7.11 4.34
C LEU A 94 -1.45 -6.18 5.01
N VAL A 95 -1.82 -5.60 6.16
CA VAL A 95 -0.92 -4.75 6.95
C VAL A 95 0.27 -5.57 7.44
N ALA A 96 0.04 -6.77 7.95
CA ALA A 96 1.10 -7.65 8.42
C ALA A 96 2.05 -8.04 7.28
N GLU A 97 1.51 -8.33 6.08
CA GLU A 97 2.31 -8.68 4.91
C GLU A 97 3.21 -7.52 4.50
N ALA A 98 2.65 -6.31 4.45
CA ALA A 98 3.41 -5.12 4.10
C ALA A 98 4.50 -4.82 5.13
N ALA A 99 4.20 -4.98 6.41
CA ALA A 99 5.19 -4.80 7.48
C ALA A 99 6.36 -5.77 7.31
N GLY A 100 6.08 -7.02 6.95
CA GLY A 100 7.11 -8.02 6.65
C GLY A 100 7.98 -7.63 5.46
N ILE A 101 7.36 -7.11 4.41
CA ILE A 101 8.08 -6.64 3.21
C ILE A 101 9.01 -5.48 3.57
N VAL A 102 8.53 -4.51 4.34
CA VAL A 102 9.35 -3.37 4.77
C VAL A 102 10.52 -3.84 5.62
N GLU A 103 10.28 -4.76 6.54
CA GLU A 103 11.34 -5.32 7.39
C GLU A 103 12.43 -5.98 6.55
N GLU A 104 12.06 -6.82 5.59
CA GLU A 104 13.00 -7.49 4.69
C GLU A 104 13.82 -6.49 3.89
N MET A 105 13.18 -5.43 3.37
CA MET A 105 13.87 -4.40 2.60
C MET A 105 14.85 -3.60 3.45
N LEU A 106 14.48 -3.27 4.68
CA LEU A 106 15.37 -2.55 5.61
C LEU A 106 16.57 -3.39 5.97
N LEU A 107 16.41 -4.69 6.19
CA LEU A 107 17.52 -5.59 6.50
C LEU A 107 18.48 -5.69 5.32
N GLU A 108 17.98 -5.77 4.10
CA GLU A 108 18.82 -5.78 2.89
C GLU A 108 19.63 -4.49 2.76
N MET A 109 19.05 -3.35 3.12
CA MET A 109 19.72 -2.06 3.03
C MET A 109 20.82 -1.86 4.08
N GLU A 110 20.75 -2.57 5.19
CA GLU A 110 21.76 -2.50 6.25
C GLU A 110 22.98 -3.39 5.96
N GLU A 111 22.85 -4.31 5.03
CA GLU A 111 23.94 -5.14 4.56
C GLU A 111 24.75 -4.39 3.49
#